data_d38cf7272b466eb293cd388a7999eecb
#
_entry.id   d38cf7272b466eb293cd388a7999eecb
#
_cell.length_a   1.000
_cell.length_b   1.000
_cell.length_c   1.000
_cell.angle_alpha   90.00
_cell.angle_beta   90.00
_cell.angle_gamma   90.00
#
_symmetry.space_group_name_H-M   'P 1'
#
loop_
_entity.id
_entity.type
_entity.pdbx_description
1 polymer ?
#
loop_
_entity_poly.entity_id
_entity_poly.type
_entity_poly.pdbx_seq_one_letter_code
_entity_poly.pdbx_strand_id
1 'polypeptide(L)'
;MSDQERRVERETVLGASSSVVWEALTDERMLGEWLAQDADLDPVPGGRASFRFADGEEREGTVLEVEEGRSLAFSWARPGEAQSVVEFSHAPAADGTRLVVVERGPALTAAVARSQWVSRLHAFAAALALVAA
;
A
#
# COMPACT_ATOMS: atom_id res chain seq x y z
N MET A 1 4.18 21.59 21.20
CA MET A 1 4.50 21.27 20.48
C MET A 1 3.94 20.46 19.71
N SER A 2 3.95 20.39 18.79
CA SER A 2 3.05 19.75 18.04
C SER A 2 3.48 18.39 17.72
N ASP A 3 2.60 17.50 17.85
CA ASP A 3 2.81 16.17 17.45
C ASP A 3 2.44 16.04 16.01
N GLN A 4 3.16 16.73 15.16
CA GLN A 4 2.85 16.65 13.75
C GLN A 4 3.16 15.26 13.24
N GLU A 5 2.17 14.62 12.66
CA GLU A 5 2.38 13.36 11.97
C GLU A 5 3.30 13.61 10.79
N ARG A 6 4.24 12.72 10.61
CA ARG A 6 5.06 12.73 9.41
C ARG A 6 4.29 12.08 8.29
N ARG A 7 4.55 12.54 7.08
CA ARG A 7 3.77 12.11 5.92
C ARG A 7 4.67 11.96 4.72
N VAL A 8 4.48 10.86 3.99
CA VAL A 8 5.16 10.60 2.72
C VAL A 8 4.11 10.34 1.68
N GLU A 9 4.26 10.95 0.53
CA GLU A 9 3.37 10.72 -0.61
C GLU A 9 4.19 10.37 -1.83
N ARG A 10 3.77 9.34 -2.55
CA ARG A 10 4.38 8.95 -3.81
C ARG A 10 3.29 8.62 -4.81
N GLU A 11 3.56 8.86 -6.08
CA GLU A 11 2.63 8.47 -7.11
C GLU A 11 3.35 7.88 -8.31
N THR A 12 2.63 7.08 -9.07
CA THR A 12 3.14 6.49 -10.30
C THR A 12 1.99 6.27 -11.26
N VAL A 13 2.29 6.15 -12.54
CA VAL A 13 1.30 5.76 -13.54
C VAL A 13 1.60 4.32 -13.93
N LEU A 14 0.58 3.48 -13.81
CA LEU A 14 0.69 2.05 -14.10
C LEU A 14 0.01 1.78 -15.42
N GLY A 15 0.64 0.96 -16.27
CA GLY A 15 0.10 0.63 -17.58
C GLY A 15 -0.96 -0.47 -17.52
N ALA A 16 -1.94 -0.30 -16.67
CA ALA A 16 -3.01 -1.28 -16.47
C ALA A 16 -4.30 -0.53 -16.16
N SER A 17 -5.44 -1.19 -16.40
CA SER A 17 -6.75 -0.59 -16.12
C SER A 17 -6.96 -0.43 -14.63
N SER A 18 -7.88 0.47 -14.27
CA SER A 18 -8.21 0.71 -12.87
C SER A 18 -8.70 -0.56 -12.16
N SER A 19 -9.44 -1.42 -12.84
CA SER A 19 -9.92 -2.66 -12.22
C SER A 19 -8.78 -3.62 -11.92
N VAL A 20 -7.78 -3.70 -12.79
CA VAL A 20 -6.60 -4.55 -12.56
C VAL A 20 -5.78 -3.99 -11.40
N VAL A 21 -5.62 -2.67 -11.34
CA VAL A 21 -4.90 -2.03 -10.24
C VAL A 21 -5.63 -2.28 -8.91
N TRP A 22 -6.96 -2.14 -8.89
CA TRP A 22 -7.74 -2.39 -7.69
C TRP A 22 -7.57 -3.83 -7.19
N GLU A 23 -7.62 -4.78 -8.13
CA GLU A 23 -7.42 -6.18 -7.77
C GLU A 23 -6.05 -6.40 -7.15
N ALA A 24 -5.01 -5.77 -7.72
CA ALA A 24 -3.65 -5.91 -7.19
C ALA A 24 -3.47 -5.26 -5.82
N LEU A 25 -4.32 -4.29 -5.47
CA LEU A 25 -4.30 -3.65 -4.16
C LEU A 25 -5.04 -4.45 -3.09
N THR A 26 -5.94 -5.32 -3.49
CA THR A 26 -6.84 -6.00 -2.54
C THR A 26 -6.70 -7.53 -2.53
N ASP A 27 -6.08 -8.11 -3.54
CA ASP A 27 -5.90 -9.56 -3.63
C ASP A 27 -4.61 -9.95 -2.89
N GLU A 28 -4.74 -10.86 -1.94
CA GLU A 28 -3.61 -11.29 -1.10
C GLU A 28 -2.46 -11.87 -1.91
N ARG A 29 -2.76 -12.62 -2.95
CA ARG A 29 -1.73 -13.19 -3.79
C ARG A 29 -0.96 -12.12 -4.54
N MET A 30 -1.67 -11.12 -5.06
CA MET A 30 -1.03 -10.01 -5.75
C MET A 30 -0.20 -9.16 -4.78
N LEU A 31 -0.71 -8.92 -3.58
CA LEU A 31 0.03 -8.20 -2.56
C LEU A 31 1.34 -8.93 -2.21
N GLY A 32 1.34 -10.25 -2.29
CA GLY A 32 2.54 -11.05 -2.09
C GLY A 32 3.59 -10.85 -3.18
N GLU A 33 3.17 -10.34 -4.34
CA GLU A 33 4.10 -10.11 -5.45
C GLU A 33 4.81 -8.76 -5.36
N TRP A 34 4.20 -7.77 -4.70
CA TRP A 34 4.78 -6.43 -4.75
C TRP A 34 4.94 -5.74 -3.39
N LEU A 35 4.13 -6.08 -2.39
CA LEU A 35 4.16 -5.35 -1.12
C LEU A 35 4.93 -6.09 -0.03
N ALA A 36 4.61 -7.35 0.18
CA ALA A 36 5.16 -8.14 1.26
C ALA A 36 5.20 -9.59 0.82
N GLN A 37 6.02 -10.40 1.47
CA GLN A 37 6.13 -11.81 1.11
C GLN A 37 4.83 -12.55 1.36
N ASP A 38 4.18 -12.27 2.50
CA ASP A 38 2.87 -12.83 2.83
C ASP A 38 1.95 -11.70 3.24
N ALA A 39 0.73 -11.71 2.75
CA ALA A 39 -0.27 -10.71 3.07
C ALA A 39 -1.58 -11.38 3.46
N ASP A 40 -2.21 -10.84 4.49
CA ASP A 40 -3.53 -11.28 4.94
C ASP A 40 -4.36 -10.01 5.04
N LEU A 41 -5.16 -9.74 4.03
CA LEU A 41 -5.93 -8.52 3.94
C LEU A 41 -7.39 -8.84 3.69
N ASP A 42 -8.24 -8.39 4.62
CA ASP A 42 -9.68 -8.46 4.44
C ASP A 42 -10.14 -7.04 4.09
N PRO A 43 -10.45 -6.74 2.83
CA PRO A 43 -10.66 -5.36 2.39
C PRO A 43 -12.05 -4.83 2.72
N VAL A 44 -12.39 -4.86 3.99
CA VAL A 44 -13.61 -4.27 4.52
C VAL A 44 -13.25 -3.48 5.77
N PRO A 45 -13.97 -2.41 6.09
CA PRO A 45 -13.68 -1.65 7.30
C PRO A 45 -13.69 -2.55 8.54
N GLY A 46 -12.66 -2.47 9.36
CA GLY A 46 -12.47 -3.34 10.51
C GLY A 46 -11.79 -4.66 10.20
N GLY A 47 -11.53 -4.95 8.92
CA GLY A 47 -10.89 -6.19 8.52
C GLY A 47 -9.42 -6.22 8.88
N ARG A 48 -8.82 -7.40 8.82
CA ARG A 48 -7.42 -7.60 9.15
C ARG A 48 -6.51 -7.05 8.06
N ALA A 49 -5.39 -6.48 8.49
CA ALA A 49 -4.32 -6.08 7.59
C ALA A 49 -3.01 -6.53 8.22
N SER A 50 -2.48 -7.68 7.77
CA SER A 50 -1.31 -8.30 8.37
C SER A 50 -0.33 -8.66 7.25
N PHE A 51 0.94 -8.32 7.46
CA PHE A 51 1.94 -8.49 6.42
C PHE A 51 3.24 -9.03 7.00
N ARG A 52 3.88 -9.95 6.29
CA ARG A 52 5.20 -10.41 6.64
C ARG A 52 6.13 -10.18 5.46
N PHE A 53 7.25 -9.52 5.73
CA PHE A 53 8.22 -9.15 4.72
C PHE A 53 9.33 -10.20 4.62
N ALA A 54 10.08 -10.16 3.51
CA ALA A 54 11.09 -11.18 3.22
C ALA A 54 12.18 -11.28 4.29
N ASP A 55 12.44 -10.18 5.01
CA ASP A 55 13.44 -10.16 6.06
C ASP A 55 12.91 -10.68 7.40
N GLY A 56 11.66 -11.13 7.44
CA GLY A 56 11.03 -11.62 8.67
C GLY A 56 10.29 -10.55 9.46
N GLU A 57 10.38 -9.29 9.04
CA GLU A 57 9.64 -8.22 9.69
C GLU A 57 8.14 -8.44 9.51
N GLU A 58 7.37 -8.17 10.55
CA GLU A 58 5.91 -8.28 10.50
C GLU A 58 5.29 -6.95 10.84
N ARG A 59 4.19 -6.65 10.18
CA ARG A 59 3.36 -5.49 10.51
C ARG A 59 1.92 -5.91 10.54
N GLU A 60 1.19 -5.42 11.55
CA GLU A 60 -0.21 -5.77 11.73
C GLU A 60 -1.03 -4.52 11.94
N GLY A 61 -2.25 -4.56 11.47
CA GLY A 61 -3.17 -3.47 11.63
C GLY A 61 -4.57 -3.82 11.18
N THR A 62 -5.30 -2.79 10.79
CA THR A 62 -6.73 -2.89 10.51
C THR A 62 -7.06 -2.06 9.29
N VAL A 63 -7.96 -2.57 8.46
CA VAL A 63 -8.51 -1.79 7.36
C VAL A 63 -9.42 -0.71 7.94
N LEU A 64 -9.18 0.54 7.56
CA LEU A 64 -9.90 1.69 8.10
C LEU A 64 -11.01 2.16 7.17
N GLU A 65 -10.73 2.24 5.87
CA GLU A 65 -11.70 2.71 4.90
C GLU A 65 -11.52 1.96 3.59
N VAL A 66 -12.63 1.67 2.94
CA VAL A 66 -12.62 1.10 1.60
C VAL A 66 -13.65 1.86 0.79
N GLU A 67 -13.22 2.41 -0.34
CA GLU A 67 -14.13 2.94 -1.34
C GLU A 67 -13.92 2.08 -2.57
N GLU A 68 -14.84 1.17 -2.78
CA GLU A 68 -14.71 0.10 -3.77
C GLU A 68 -14.26 0.63 -5.12
N GLY A 69 -13.15 0.09 -5.62
CA GLY A 69 -12.62 0.49 -6.91
C GLY A 69 -11.92 1.83 -6.95
N ARG A 70 -11.70 2.50 -5.80
CA ARG A 70 -11.09 3.83 -5.77
C ARG A 70 -10.00 3.99 -4.73
N SER A 71 -10.24 3.58 -3.49
CA SER A 71 -9.26 3.81 -2.43
C SER A 71 -9.37 2.79 -1.32
N LEU A 72 -8.25 2.59 -0.65
CA LEU A 72 -8.12 1.66 0.46
C LEU A 72 -7.16 2.27 1.47
N ALA A 73 -7.58 2.34 2.73
CA ALA A 73 -6.73 2.82 3.80
C ALA A 73 -6.66 1.79 4.91
N PHE A 74 -5.47 1.54 5.42
CA PHE A 74 -5.28 0.63 6.55
C PHE A 74 -4.18 1.17 7.47
N SER A 75 -4.24 0.75 8.73
CA SER A 75 -3.15 1.00 9.66
C SER A 75 -2.21 -0.19 9.66
N TRP A 76 -0.96 0.02 9.98
CA TRP A 76 -0.04 -1.05 10.28
C TRP A 76 1.06 -0.57 11.21
N ALA A 77 1.67 -1.53 11.92
CA ALA A 77 2.81 -1.25 12.79
C ALA A 77 3.54 -2.55 13.08
N ARG A 78 4.84 -2.42 13.32
CA ARG A 78 5.60 -3.51 13.93
C ARG A 78 5.11 -3.69 15.35
N PRO A 79 5.22 -4.92 15.92
CA PRO A 79 4.79 -5.15 17.30
C PRO A 79 5.42 -4.14 18.26
N GLY A 80 4.57 -3.52 19.08
CA GLY A 80 5.02 -2.57 20.10
C GLY A 80 5.32 -1.17 19.60
N GLU A 81 5.16 -0.90 18.31
CA GLU A 81 5.44 0.42 17.76
C GLU A 81 4.16 1.17 17.46
N ALA A 82 4.29 2.49 17.32
CA ALA A 82 3.16 3.33 16.95
C ALA A 82 2.72 3.02 15.51
N GLN A 83 1.42 3.06 15.28
CA GLN A 83 0.87 2.75 13.98
C GLN A 83 1.01 3.91 13.02
N SER A 84 1.24 3.60 11.76
CA SER A 84 1.05 4.55 10.67
C SER A 84 -0.17 4.13 9.86
N VAL A 85 -0.65 5.05 9.04
CA VAL A 85 -1.79 4.80 8.14
C VAL A 85 -1.28 4.86 6.72
N VAL A 86 -1.63 3.85 5.94
CA VAL A 86 -1.30 3.78 4.52
C VAL A 86 -2.59 3.94 3.74
N GLU A 87 -2.59 4.83 2.78
CA GLU A 87 -3.74 5.04 1.92
C GLU A 87 -3.33 4.91 0.46
N PHE A 88 -4.01 4.04 -0.26
CA PHE A 88 -3.88 3.94 -1.71
C PHE A 88 -5.11 4.54 -2.36
N SER A 89 -4.91 5.40 -3.37
CA SER A 89 -6.01 5.87 -4.18
C SER A 89 -5.58 5.85 -5.63
N HIS A 90 -6.52 5.62 -6.54
CA HIS A 90 -6.18 5.58 -7.95
C HIS A 90 -7.28 6.21 -8.80
N ALA A 91 -6.87 6.65 -9.98
CA ALA A 91 -7.77 7.26 -10.94
C ALA A 91 -7.27 6.98 -12.35
N PRO A 92 -8.17 6.96 -13.34
CA PRO A 92 -7.74 6.76 -14.73
C PRO A 92 -6.74 7.83 -15.15
N ALA A 93 -5.80 7.43 -15.99
CA ALA A 93 -4.83 8.34 -16.61
C ALA A 93 -4.78 8.02 -18.10
N ALA A 94 -4.13 8.89 -18.88
CA ALA A 94 -4.09 8.73 -20.32
C ALA A 94 -3.57 7.36 -20.76
N ASP A 95 -2.53 6.87 -20.09
CA ASP A 95 -1.91 5.61 -20.47
C ASP A 95 -2.08 4.52 -19.42
N GLY A 96 -3.16 4.57 -18.66
CA GLY A 96 -3.41 3.54 -17.66
C GLY A 96 -4.07 4.10 -16.42
N THR A 97 -3.44 3.91 -15.28
CA THR A 97 -4.01 4.31 -13.99
C THR A 97 -2.94 5.03 -13.17
N ARG A 98 -3.32 6.18 -12.61
CA ARG A 98 -2.46 6.88 -11.65
C ARG A 98 -2.75 6.32 -10.27
N LEU A 99 -1.71 5.89 -9.59
CA LEU A 99 -1.79 5.39 -8.22
C LEU A 99 -1.04 6.33 -7.31
N VAL A 100 -1.69 6.75 -6.22
CA VAL A 100 -1.09 7.57 -5.20
C VAL A 100 -1.07 6.78 -3.91
N VAL A 101 0.08 6.73 -3.23
CA VAL A 101 0.20 6.16 -1.90
C VAL A 101 0.62 7.25 -0.93
N VAL A 102 -0.07 7.29 0.21
CA VAL A 102 0.26 8.19 1.31
C VAL A 102 0.46 7.33 2.55
N GLU A 103 1.59 7.53 3.23
CA GLU A 103 1.77 6.94 4.56
C GLU A 103 2.03 8.05 5.54
N ARG A 104 1.35 8.01 6.70
CA ARG A 104 1.50 9.03 7.74
C ARG A 104 1.45 8.40 9.12
N GLY A 105 2.21 8.96 10.05
CA GLY A 105 2.21 8.50 11.42
C GLY A 105 3.29 9.19 12.25
N PRO A 106 3.16 9.16 13.59
CA PRO A 106 4.08 9.90 14.46
C PRO A 106 5.49 9.33 14.49
N ALA A 107 5.65 8.02 14.25
CA ALA A 107 6.95 7.38 14.29
C ALA A 107 7.57 7.18 12.91
N LEU A 108 6.95 7.72 11.87
CA LEU A 108 7.40 7.51 10.50
C LEU A 108 8.72 8.23 10.24
N THR A 109 9.71 7.52 9.73
CA THR A 109 10.93 8.12 9.24
C THR A 109 10.74 8.41 7.74
N ALA A 110 10.50 9.66 7.42
CA ALA A 110 10.07 10.04 6.07
C ALA A 110 11.04 9.59 4.98
N ALA A 111 12.35 9.74 5.20
CA ALA A 111 13.34 9.36 4.18
C ALA A 111 13.31 7.85 3.93
N VAL A 112 13.21 7.05 4.98
CA VAL A 112 13.17 5.60 4.85
C VAL A 112 11.88 5.17 4.18
N ALA A 113 10.74 5.71 4.62
CA ALA A 113 9.45 5.36 4.04
C ALA A 113 9.39 5.76 2.57
N ARG A 114 9.94 6.93 2.22
CA ARG A 114 9.95 7.38 0.83
C ARG A 114 10.71 6.40 -0.05
N SER A 115 11.88 5.96 0.41
CA SER A 115 12.70 5.00 -0.33
C SER A 115 11.99 3.65 -0.46
N GLN A 116 11.35 3.19 0.61
CA GLN A 116 10.63 1.93 0.59
C GLN A 116 9.45 1.98 -0.39
N TRP A 117 8.71 3.09 -0.42
CA TRP A 117 7.59 3.19 -1.35
C TRP A 117 8.03 3.28 -2.79
N VAL A 118 9.16 3.93 -3.08
CA VAL A 118 9.71 3.91 -4.44
C VAL A 118 9.98 2.47 -4.88
N SER A 119 10.63 1.68 -4.02
CA SER A 119 10.92 0.27 -4.34
C SER A 119 9.65 -0.55 -4.51
N ARG A 120 8.68 -0.35 -3.61
CA ARG A 120 7.41 -1.10 -3.67
C ARG A 120 6.62 -0.76 -4.93
N LEU A 121 6.61 0.50 -5.33
CA LEU A 121 5.89 0.91 -6.54
C LEU A 121 6.57 0.37 -7.80
N HIS A 122 7.90 0.27 -7.82
CA HIS A 122 8.61 -0.39 -8.91
C HIS A 122 8.23 -1.87 -8.98
N ALA A 123 8.16 -2.54 -7.84
CA ALA A 123 7.76 -3.94 -7.78
C ALA A 123 6.30 -4.11 -8.24
N PHE A 124 5.44 -3.15 -7.90
CA PHE A 124 4.05 -3.16 -8.32
C PHE A 124 3.96 -3.11 -9.86
N ALA A 125 4.68 -2.15 -10.46
CA ALA A 125 4.67 -2.01 -11.91
C ALA A 125 5.19 -3.28 -12.59
N ALA A 126 6.23 -3.89 -12.04
CA ALA A 126 6.78 -5.13 -12.58
C ALA A 126 5.78 -6.29 -12.49
N ALA A 127 5.09 -6.39 -11.36
CA ALA A 127 4.08 -7.44 -11.17
C ALA A 127 2.92 -7.28 -12.14
N LEU A 128 2.48 -6.05 -12.37
CA LEU A 128 1.40 -5.78 -13.33
C LEU A 128 1.83 -6.07 -14.76
N ALA A 129 3.08 -5.82 -15.11
CA ALA A 129 3.59 -6.11 -16.44
C ALA A 129 3.52 -7.61 -16.72
N LEU A 130 3.79 -8.45 -15.71
CA LEU A 130 3.69 -9.90 -15.87
C LEU A 130 2.26 -10.35 -16.09
N VAL A 131 1.32 -9.72 -15.39
CA VAL A 131 -0.11 -10.06 -15.52
C VAL A 131 -0.64 -9.62 -16.88
N ALA A 132 -0.17 -8.48 -17.39
CA ALA A 132 -0.64 -7.92 -18.63
C ALA A 132 -0.02 -8.58 -19.87
N ALA A 133 1.02 -9.36 -19.69
CA ALA A 133 1.75 -9.98 -20.79
C ALA A 133 1.00 -11.16 -21.40
#